data_2fa3fde3321a2b31efc84b5ccc9b4fef
#
_entry.id   2fa3fde3321a2b31efc84b5ccc9b4fef
#
_cell.length_a   1.000
_cell.length_b   1.000
_cell.length_c   1.000
_cell.angle_alpha   90.00
_cell.angle_beta   90.00
_cell.angle_gamma   90.00
#
_symmetry.space_group_name_H-M   'P 1'
#
loop_
_entity.id
_entity.type
_entity.pdbx_description
1 polymer ?
#
loop_
_entity_poly.entity_id
_entity_poly.type
_entity_poly.pdbx_seq_one_letter_code
_entity_poly.pdbx_strand_id
1 'polypeptide(L)'
;MLQVKHELSDAKYRTTVREEDFVHENQGTQNSDTIIQSNEFSRSRIKALLENGISPSALNKFLACPLDFYYRYVIGLGEMEELEESMEAATLGIVVHQVLEKLFEPFEGSVIGSDDIKKFLPQIETQLDLAIQEKYTKDNELSGFDLITKGVARRMIENVFKFEIERLEGKQVKIEGVEESLEASLPMNKVGRTELVKLKGLADRIDSENGHFHIIDFKTGKVEPKQVTFQESDEKWLTDRNGKLIQLLSYTYMWHKKGVDPEKISATLFGLKQSKQGYVPLHRGKNEARVTEADMERFEKELLDVIVKMLEISEFAHHPEAKYCEFCTQ
;
A
#
# COMPACT_ATOMS: atom_id res chain seq x y z
N MET A 1 29.63 9.51 -14.00
CA MET A 1 29.23 10.87 -13.56
C MET A 1 27.71 10.95 -13.70
N LEU A 2 26.98 10.47 -12.70
CA LEU A 2 25.52 10.41 -12.70
C LEU A 2 24.98 11.65 -11.99
N GLN A 3 24.37 12.56 -12.73
CA GLN A 3 23.63 13.68 -12.15
C GLN A 3 22.22 13.18 -11.82
N VAL A 4 21.93 13.01 -10.53
CA VAL A 4 20.55 12.82 -10.05
C VAL A 4 19.92 14.22 -9.96
N LYS A 5 19.06 14.59 -10.91
CA LYS A 5 18.18 15.74 -10.77
C LYS A 5 16.93 15.33 -10.05
N HIS A 6 16.80 15.67 -8.79
CA HIS A 6 15.56 15.65 -8.05
C HIS A 6 14.94 17.05 -8.08
N GLU A 7 13.87 17.23 -8.82
CA GLU A 7 12.96 18.36 -8.61
C GLU A 7 11.90 17.95 -7.59
N LEU A 8 12.18 18.20 -6.32
CA LEU A 8 11.17 18.24 -5.28
C LEU A 8 10.73 19.69 -5.10
N SER A 9 9.47 19.97 -5.41
CA SER A 9 8.82 21.24 -5.21
C SER A 9 8.46 21.48 -3.74
N ASP A 10 9.46 21.48 -2.84
CA ASP A 10 9.33 22.12 -1.53
C ASP A 10 10.70 22.47 -0.97
N ALA A 11 10.92 23.77 -0.83
CA ALA A 11 12.23 24.40 -0.61
C ALA A 11 12.80 24.21 0.81
N LYS A 12 12.47 23.14 1.54
CA LYS A 12 12.92 22.93 2.93
C LYS A 12 13.92 21.78 3.14
N TYR A 13 14.18 20.93 2.18
CA TYR A 13 15.08 19.77 2.36
C TYR A 13 16.04 19.59 1.18
N ARG A 14 16.92 20.59 0.92
CA ARG A 14 18.13 20.35 0.13
C ARG A 14 19.19 19.76 1.04
N THR A 15 19.23 18.45 1.18
CA THR A 15 20.39 17.77 1.74
C THR A 15 21.26 17.36 0.58
N THR A 16 22.39 18.03 0.40
CA THR A 16 23.45 17.56 -0.50
C THR A 16 24.08 16.32 0.12
N VAL A 17 23.79 15.16 -0.46
CA VAL A 17 24.49 13.91 -0.16
C VAL A 17 25.92 14.10 -0.67
N ARG A 18 26.94 13.99 0.18
CA ARG A 18 28.34 14.13 -0.21
C ARG A 18 28.86 12.79 -0.71
N GLU A 19 29.78 12.80 -1.68
CA GLU A 19 30.45 11.59 -2.17
C GLU A 19 31.10 10.77 -1.04
N GLU A 20 31.49 11.40 0.04
CA GLU A 20 32.10 10.79 1.24
C GLU A 20 31.12 9.83 1.98
N ASP A 21 29.82 9.97 1.77
CA ASP A 21 28.81 9.10 2.36
C ASP A 21 28.70 7.73 1.62
N PHE A 22 29.41 7.57 0.50
CA PHE A 22 29.41 6.39 -0.37
C PHE A 22 30.75 5.63 -0.41
N VAL A 23 31.63 5.79 0.57
CA VAL A 23 32.89 5.06 0.57
C VAL A 23 32.65 3.58 0.86
N HIS A 24 32.49 2.81 -0.20
CA HIS A 24 32.70 1.37 -0.19
C HIS A 24 33.70 0.98 -1.27
N GLU A 25 34.77 0.31 -0.85
CA GLU A 25 35.73 -0.32 -1.75
C GLU A 25 35.04 -1.36 -2.63
N ASN A 26 34.87 -1.01 -3.90
CA ASN A 26 34.44 -1.95 -4.94
C ASN A 26 35.59 -2.92 -5.24
N GLN A 27 35.57 -4.07 -4.59
CA GLN A 27 36.23 -5.28 -5.13
C GLN A 27 35.12 -6.13 -5.78
N GLY A 28 35.16 -6.18 -7.10
CA GLY A 28 34.18 -6.93 -7.90
C GLY A 28 34.15 -8.41 -7.56
N THR A 29 33.11 -8.83 -6.87
CA THR A 29 32.60 -10.20 -6.83
C THR A 29 31.09 -10.10 -6.72
N GLN A 30 30.41 -10.85 -7.58
CA GLN A 30 28.96 -11.11 -7.46
C GLN A 30 28.71 -11.78 -6.09
N ASN A 31 28.31 -11.00 -5.08
CA ASN A 31 27.96 -11.56 -3.79
C ASN A 31 26.71 -10.90 -3.23
N SER A 32 25.78 -11.77 -2.87
CA SER A 32 24.57 -11.55 -2.08
C SER A 32 24.82 -10.98 -0.66
N ASP A 33 26.01 -10.54 -0.33
CA ASP A 33 26.46 -10.23 1.03
C ASP A 33 26.73 -8.73 1.25
N THR A 34 26.02 -7.86 0.54
CA THR A 34 26.11 -6.41 0.83
C THR A 34 25.48 -6.13 2.17
N ILE A 35 26.29 -5.72 3.13
CA ILE A 35 25.85 -5.29 4.46
C ILE A 35 26.19 -3.81 4.62
N ILE A 36 25.19 -3.00 4.91
CA ILE A 36 25.35 -1.57 5.16
C ILE A 36 25.21 -1.30 6.65
N GLN A 37 26.26 -0.76 7.27
CA GLN A 37 26.23 -0.42 8.69
C GLN A 37 25.35 0.80 8.93
N SER A 38 24.51 0.73 9.97
CA SER A 38 23.68 1.86 10.38
C SER A 38 24.57 3.01 10.89
N ASN A 39 24.29 4.20 10.42
CA ASN A 39 25.01 5.42 10.78
C ASN A 39 24.03 6.54 11.20
N GLU A 40 24.54 7.71 11.52
CA GLU A 40 23.71 8.85 11.94
C GLU A 40 22.73 9.29 10.83
N PHE A 41 23.16 9.24 9.57
CA PHE A 41 22.32 9.56 8.42
C PHE A 41 21.13 8.61 8.35
N SER A 42 21.35 7.28 8.35
CA SER A 42 20.29 6.29 8.26
C SER A 42 19.28 6.40 9.43
N ARG A 43 19.79 6.61 10.65
CA ARG A 43 18.94 6.79 11.84
C ARG A 43 18.09 8.06 11.74
N SER A 44 18.67 9.16 11.28
CA SER A 44 17.96 10.42 11.06
C SER A 44 16.84 10.27 10.02
N ARG A 45 17.11 9.55 8.92
CA ARG A 45 16.13 9.28 7.87
C ARG A 45 14.99 8.40 8.36
N ILE A 46 15.28 7.33 9.10
CA ILE A 46 14.25 6.47 9.71
C ILE A 46 13.40 7.29 10.68
N LYS A 47 14.02 8.11 11.53
CA LYS A 47 13.29 8.99 12.45
C LYS A 47 12.34 9.93 11.71
N ALA A 48 12.83 10.61 10.68
CA ALA A 48 12.02 11.48 9.84
C ALA A 48 10.87 10.73 9.15
N LEU A 49 11.09 9.50 8.68
CA LEU A 49 10.05 8.65 8.11
C LEU A 49 8.95 8.35 9.12
N LEU A 50 9.32 8.01 10.36
CA LEU A 50 8.39 7.71 11.44
C LEU A 50 7.61 8.95 11.91
N GLU A 51 8.23 10.12 11.96
CA GLU A 51 7.59 11.40 12.29
C GLU A 51 6.61 11.85 11.19
N ASN A 52 6.96 11.64 9.92
CA ASN A 52 6.12 12.00 8.76
C ASN A 52 5.03 10.96 8.45
N GLY A 53 5.09 9.79 9.06
CA GLY A 53 4.19 8.68 8.89
C GLY A 53 4.76 7.54 8.05
N ILE A 54 4.84 6.36 8.68
CA ILE A 54 5.23 5.12 8.00
C ILE A 54 4.01 4.44 7.38
N SER A 55 4.16 3.96 6.14
CA SER A 55 3.09 3.23 5.45
C SER A 55 3.19 1.72 5.70
N PRO A 56 2.07 0.97 5.54
CA PRO A 56 2.09 -0.50 5.56
C PRO A 56 3.10 -1.09 4.56
N SER A 57 3.25 -0.45 3.39
CA SER A 57 4.22 -0.89 2.38
C SER A 57 5.67 -0.74 2.86
N ALA A 58 6.00 0.36 3.57
CA ALA A 58 7.32 0.54 4.15
C ALA A 58 7.60 -0.44 5.28
N LEU A 59 6.60 -0.73 6.14
CA LEU A 59 6.69 -1.78 7.17
C LEU A 59 6.95 -3.15 6.53
N ASN A 60 6.19 -3.50 5.50
CA ASN A 60 6.35 -4.76 4.78
C ASN A 60 7.74 -4.88 4.14
N LYS A 61 8.23 -3.80 3.54
CA LYS A 61 9.56 -3.78 2.92
C LYS A 61 10.65 -4.00 3.97
N PHE A 62 10.55 -3.34 5.14
CA PHE A 62 11.49 -3.54 6.25
C PHE A 62 11.49 -4.97 6.79
N LEU A 63 10.29 -5.54 6.99
CA LEU A 63 10.16 -6.91 7.49
C LEU A 63 10.65 -7.96 6.48
N ALA A 64 10.42 -7.71 5.19
CA ALA A 64 10.83 -8.62 4.13
C ALA A 64 12.33 -8.58 3.86
N CYS A 65 12.93 -7.39 3.78
CA CYS A 65 14.35 -7.22 3.54
C CYS A 65 14.83 -5.83 4.02
N PRO A 66 15.57 -5.75 5.14
CA PRO A 66 16.11 -4.48 5.62
C PRO A 66 16.98 -3.73 4.63
N LEU A 67 17.76 -4.44 3.80
CA LEU A 67 18.60 -3.81 2.78
C LEU A 67 17.78 -3.16 1.67
N ASP A 68 16.71 -3.83 1.20
CA ASP A 68 15.80 -3.29 0.19
C ASP A 68 15.01 -2.08 0.73
N PHE A 69 14.61 -2.14 2.03
CA PHE A 69 14.04 -0.99 2.73
C PHE A 69 15.02 0.18 2.81
N TYR A 70 16.31 -0.07 3.09
CA TYR A 70 17.34 0.98 3.14
C TYR A 70 17.45 1.71 1.81
N TYR A 71 17.55 0.98 0.72
CA TYR A 71 17.63 1.59 -0.61
C TYR A 71 16.38 2.42 -0.93
N ARG A 72 15.20 1.87 -0.71
CA ARG A 72 13.94 2.53 -1.07
C ARG A 72 13.59 3.73 -0.18
N TYR A 73 13.70 3.56 1.15
CA TYR A 73 13.16 4.53 2.11
C TYR A 73 14.21 5.37 2.84
N VAL A 74 15.44 4.87 3.00
CA VAL A 74 16.51 5.63 3.67
C VAL A 74 17.28 6.46 2.66
N ILE A 75 17.78 5.86 1.58
CA ILE A 75 18.46 6.58 0.49
C ILE A 75 17.44 7.25 -0.43
N GLY A 76 16.27 6.64 -0.63
CA GLY A 76 15.24 7.15 -1.53
C GLY A 76 15.55 6.83 -3.00
N LEU A 77 16.15 5.66 -3.26
CA LEU A 77 16.25 5.17 -4.64
C LEU A 77 14.83 4.95 -5.15
N GLY A 78 14.43 5.76 -6.14
CA GLY A 78 13.23 5.53 -6.93
C GLY A 78 13.44 4.37 -7.90
N GLU A 79 12.35 3.77 -8.37
CA GLU A 79 12.39 3.04 -9.63
C GLU A 79 12.96 3.99 -10.69
N MET A 80 14.00 3.57 -11.42
CA MET A 80 14.34 4.28 -12.64
C MET A 80 13.11 4.19 -13.53
N GLU A 81 12.62 5.32 -14.03
CA GLU A 81 11.61 5.35 -15.09
C GLU A 81 12.29 4.74 -16.33
N GLU A 82 12.32 3.42 -16.40
CA GLU A 82 12.62 2.74 -17.66
C GLU A 82 11.43 3.00 -18.58
N LEU A 83 11.75 3.40 -19.81
CA LEU A 83 10.71 3.50 -20.83
C LEU A 83 10.18 2.08 -21.06
N GLU A 84 8.96 1.83 -20.56
CA GLU A 84 8.30 0.55 -20.78
C GLU A 84 8.08 0.36 -22.29
N GLU A 85 8.61 -0.72 -22.85
CA GLU A 85 8.34 -1.11 -24.24
C GLU A 85 6.88 -1.56 -24.43
N SER A 86 6.25 -2.00 -23.36
CA SER A 86 4.82 -2.35 -23.27
C SER A 86 4.32 -2.13 -21.85
N MET A 87 3.02 -1.83 -21.71
CA MET A 87 2.40 -1.58 -20.40
C MET A 87 2.57 -2.77 -19.45
N GLU A 88 3.37 -2.60 -18.41
CA GLU A 88 3.65 -3.63 -17.41
C GLU A 88 2.55 -3.78 -16.36
N ALA A 89 2.69 -4.78 -15.50
CA ALA A 89 1.69 -5.08 -14.48
C ALA A 89 1.54 -3.96 -13.43
N ALA A 90 2.61 -3.21 -13.15
CA ALA A 90 2.59 -2.08 -12.24
C ALA A 90 1.78 -0.91 -12.84
N THR A 91 2.11 -0.52 -14.07
CA THR A 91 1.41 0.54 -14.81
C THR A 91 -0.06 0.18 -15.05
N LEU A 92 -0.36 -1.08 -15.41
CA LEU A 92 -1.73 -1.58 -15.48
C LEU A 92 -2.48 -1.37 -14.14
N GLY A 93 -1.80 -1.63 -13.03
CA GLY A 93 -2.36 -1.41 -11.68
C GLY A 93 -2.75 0.06 -11.47
N ILE A 94 -1.81 0.96 -11.73
CA ILE A 94 -2.00 2.40 -11.58
C ILE A 94 -3.17 2.89 -12.45
N VAL A 95 -3.22 2.49 -13.72
CA VAL A 95 -4.30 2.85 -14.65
C VAL A 95 -5.66 2.39 -14.15
N VAL A 96 -5.78 1.14 -13.69
CA VAL A 96 -7.06 0.61 -13.18
C VAL A 96 -7.52 1.34 -11.92
N HIS A 97 -6.61 1.60 -10.95
CA HIS A 97 -6.93 2.36 -9.74
C HIS A 97 -7.41 3.77 -10.08
N GLN A 98 -6.71 4.46 -10.98
CA GLN A 98 -7.10 5.81 -11.41
C GLN A 98 -8.49 5.85 -12.06
N VAL A 99 -8.84 4.86 -12.89
CA VAL A 99 -10.19 4.80 -13.48
C VAL A 99 -11.25 4.57 -12.41
N LEU A 100 -11.01 3.67 -11.44
CA LEU A 100 -11.94 3.43 -10.34
C LEU A 100 -12.08 4.69 -9.47
N GLU A 101 -10.99 5.35 -9.12
CA GLU A 101 -10.99 6.64 -8.43
C GLU A 101 -11.88 7.66 -9.16
N LYS A 102 -11.60 7.95 -10.43
CA LYS A 102 -12.32 8.97 -11.21
C LYS A 102 -13.81 8.69 -11.37
N LEU A 103 -14.22 7.44 -11.36
CA LEU A 103 -15.63 7.06 -11.47
C LEU A 103 -16.35 7.13 -10.11
N PHE A 104 -15.67 6.87 -8.99
CA PHE A 104 -16.26 6.96 -7.65
C PHE A 104 -16.13 8.36 -7.01
N GLU A 105 -15.09 9.12 -7.31
CA GLU A 105 -14.82 10.46 -6.74
C GLU A 105 -16.04 11.41 -6.74
N PRO A 106 -16.86 11.51 -7.84
CA PRO A 106 -18.04 12.38 -7.83
C PRO A 106 -19.13 12.00 -6.82
N PHE A 107 -19.04 10.82 -6.23
CA PHE A 107 -20.01 10.30 -5.27
C PHE A 107 -19.51 10.33 -3.83
N GLU A 108 -18.33 10.88 -3.59
CA GLU A 108 -17.82 11.07 -2.24
C GLU A 108 -18.80 11.88 -1.40
N GLY A 109 -19.08 11.43 -0.18
CA GLY A 109 -20.07 11.99 0.72
C GLY A 109 -21.53 11.66 0.36
N SER A 110 -21.78 10.99 -0.78
CA SER A 110 -23.12 10.68 -1.29
C SER A 110 -23.51 9.23 -1.08
N VAL A 111 -24.82 8.99 -1.09
CA VAL A 111 -25.39 7.64 -1.06
C VAL A 111 -25.57 7.15 -2.49
N ILE A 112 -25.06 5.95 -2.77
CA ILE A 112 -25.18 5.31 -4.07
C ILE A 112 -25.85 3.92 -3.99
N GLY A 113 -26.46 3.52 -5.10
CA GLY A 113 -27.03 2.20 -5.30
C GLY A 113 -26.64 1.59 -6.64
N SER A 114 -27.20 0.42 -6.95
CA SER A 114 -26.88 -0.32 -8.18
C SER A 114 -27.11 0.50 -9.46
N ASP A 115 -28.12 1.37 -9.48
CA ASP A 115 -28.44 2.17 -10.68
C ASP A 115 -27.40 3.29 -10.92
N ASP A 116 -26.74 3.79 -9.89
CA ASP A 116 -25.65 4.74 -10.04
C ASP A 116 -24.41 4.06 -10.62
N ILE A 117 -24.10 2.85 -10.14
CA ILE A 117 -22.99 2.05 -10.69
C ILE A 117 -23.22 1.71 -12.18
N LYS A 118 -24.46 1.42 -12.59
CA LYS A 118 -24.77 1.16 -14.02
C LYS A 118 -24.39 2.35 -14.92
N LYS A 119 -24.46 3.58 -14.42
CA LYS A 119 -24.09 4.80 -15.16
C LYS A 119 -22.57 4.91 -15.42
N PHE A 120 -21.74 4.14 -14.70
CA PHE A 120 -20.29 4.12 -14.91
C PHE A 120 -19.89 3.29 -16.15
N LEU A 121 -20.66 2.24 -16.47
CA LEU A 121 -20.32 1.31 -17.55
C LEU A 121 -20.01 2.00 -18.89
N PRO A 122 -20.80 2.96 -19.38
CA PRO A 122 -20.50 3.65 -20.63
C PRO A 122 -19.30 4.61 -20.55
N GLN A 123 -18.83 4.94 -19.34
CA GLN A 123 -17.73 5.87 -19.12
C GLN A 123 -16.36 5.17 -19.06
N ILE A 124 -16.33 3.84 -18.88
CA ILE A 124 -15.11 3.06 -18.66
C ILE A 124 -14.08 3.31 -19.76
N GLU A 125 -14.51 3.24 -21.05
CA GLU A 125 -13.58 3.35 -22.17
C GLU A 125 -12.91 4.73 -22.20
N THR A 126 -13.69 5.79 -22.03
CA THR A 126 -13.18 7.17 -22.00
C THR A 126 -12.22 7.40 -20.85
N GLN A 127 -12.57 6.95 -19.64
CA GLN A 127 -11.71 7.11 -18.47
C GLN A 127 -10.44 6.28 -18.60
N LEU A 128 -10.53 5.10 -19.21
CA LEU A 128 -9.39 4.23 -19.46
C LEU A 128 -8.41 4.86 -20.44
N ASP A 129 -8.90 5.46 -21.52
CA ASP A 129 -8.05 6.19 -22.48
C ASP A 129 -7.33 7.37 -21.84
N LEU A 130 -8.04 8.16 -21.03
CA LEU A 130 -7.45 9.28 -20.29
C LEU A 130 -6.38 8.82 -19.30
N ALA A 131 -6.65 7.76 -18.53
CA ALA A 131 -5.69 7.23 -17.56
C ALA A 131 -4.43 6.67 -18.23
N ILE A 132 -4.59 5.96 -19.35
CA ILE A 132 -3.46 5.43 -20.12
C ILE A 132 -2.62 6.59 -20.70
N GLN A 133 -3.28 7.60 -21.27
CA GLN A 133 -2.58 8.77 -21.80
C GLN A 133 -1.79 9.51 -20.72
N GLU A 134 -2.33 9.61 -19.52
CA GLU A 134 -1.68 10.31 -18.41
C GLU A 134 -0.50 9.52 -17.82
N LYS A 135 -0.65 8.19 -17.65
CA LYS A 135 0.30 7.37 -16.89
C LYS A 135 1.27 6.58 -17.73
N TYR A 136 0.97 6.34 -19.00
CA TYR A 136 1.78 5.47 -19.83
C TYR A 136 2.27 6.16 -21.10
N THR A 137 1.38 6.71 -21.92
CA THR A 137 1.78 7.31 -23.20
C THR A 137 1.35 8.76 -23.27
N LYS A 138 2.30 9.69 -23.49
CA LYS A 138 1.97 11.09 -23.72
C LYS A 138 1.63 11.39 -25.17
N ASP A 139 2.19 10.65 -26.15
CA ASP A 139 2.11 10.98 -27.57
C ASP A 139 2.01 9.79 -28.52
N ASN A 140 1.93 8.54 -28.06
CA ASN A 140 1.96 7.36 -28.92
C ASN A 140 0.62 6.62 -28.98
N GLU A 141 0.26 6.17 -30.19
CA GLU A 141 -0.85 5.23 -30.36
C GLU A 141 -0.50 3.88 -29.74
N LEU A 142 -1.46 3.30 -29.01
CA LEU A 142 -1.32 1.95 -28.44
C LEU A 142 -1.27 0.93 -29.56
N SER A 143 -0.37 0.00 -29.50
CA SER A 143 -0.22 -1.08 -30.49
C SER A 143 0.05 -2.44 -29.83
N GLY A 144 -0.16 -3.49 -30.59
CA GLY A 144 0.23 -4.84 -30.18
C GLY A 144 -0.25 -5.25 -28.80
N PHE A 145 0.70 -5.50 -27.90
CA PHE A 145 0.41 -6.00 -26.54
C PHE A 145 -0.32 -4.98 -25.66
N ASP A 146 -0.13 -3.66 -25.88
CA ASP A 146 -0.79 -2.63 -25.10
C ASP A 146 -2.30 -2.63 -25.31
N LEU A 147 -2.77 -2.89 -26.53
CA LEU A 147 -4.20 -3.02 -26.80
C LEU A 147 -4.82 -4.21 -26.07
N ILE A 148 -4.06 -5.31 -25.94
CA ILE A 148 -4.50 -6.48 -25.14
C ILE A 148 -4.56 -6.10 -23.67
N THR A 149 -3.54 -5.42 -23.17
CA THR A 149 -3.44 -4.99 -21.76
C THR A 149 -4.57 -4.00 -21.42
N LYS A 150 -4.87 -3.05 -22.31
CA LYS A 150 -6.04 -2.16 -22.19
C LYS A 150 -7.34 -2.97 -22.11
N GLY A 151 -7.52 -3.99 -22.96
CA GLY A 151 -8.66 -4.90 -22.92
C GLY A 151 -8.78 -5.66 -21.60
N VAL A 152 -7.65 -6.05 -21.00
CA VAL A 152 -7.60 -6.67 -19.67
C VAL A 152 -8.01 -5.68 -18.59
N ALA A 153 -7.47 -4.44 -18.60
CA ALA A 153 -7.85 -3.36 -17.67
C ALA A 153 -9.34 -3.10 -17.70
N ARG A 154 -9.90 -2.91 -18.91
CA ARG A 154 -11.35 -2.74 -19.11
C ARG A 154 -12.15 -3.86 -18.44
N ARG A 155 -11.78 -5.11 -18.69
CA ARG A 155 -12.48 -6.26 -18.12
C ARG A 155 -12.39 -6.31 -16.59
N MET A 156 -11.24 -5.92 -16.01
CA MET A 156 -11.08 -5.82 -14.57
C MET A 156 -12.08 -4.81 -13.98
N ILE A 157 -12.18 -3.63 -14.57
CA ILE A 157 -13.09 -2.56 -14.12
C ILE A 157 -14.57 -2.99 -14.30
N GLU A 158 -14.93 -3.54 -15.46
CA GLU A 158 -16.28 -4.08 -15.70
C GLU A 158 -16.66 -5.14 -14.66
N ASN A 159 -15.73 -5.98 -14.24
CA ASN A 159 -15.97 -7.01 -13.23
C ASN A 159 -16.20 -6.41 -11.84
N VAL A 160 -15.48 -5.34 -11.46
CA VAL A 160 -15.77 -4.59 -10.23
C VAL A 160 -17.21 -4.09 -10.26
N PHE A 161 -17.60 -3.43 -11.34
CA PHE A 161 -18.96 -2.86 -11.43
C PHE A 161 -20.06 -3.90 -11.49
N LYS A 162 -19.85 -5.03 -12.15
CA LYS A 162 -20.80 -6.14 -12.10
C LYS A 162 -21.01 -6.64 -10.67
N PHE A 163 -19.92 -6.85 -9.94
CA PHE A 163 -20.00 -7.26 -8.55
C PHE A 163 -20.71 -6.19 -7.68
N GLU A 164 -20.38 -4.91 -7.85
CA GLU A 164 -21.00 -3.81 -7.12
C GLU A 164 -22.51 -3.69 -7.43
N ILE A 165 -22.92 -3.84 -8.69
CA ILE A 165 -24.32 -3.84 -9.09
C ILE A 165 -25.09 -4.96 -8.36
N GLU A 166 -24.54 -6.17 -8.35
CA GLU A 166 -25.16 -7.32 -7.65
C GLU A 166 -25.18 -7.10 -6.13
N ARG A 167 -24.06 -6.60 -5.54
CA ARG A 167 -23.95 -6.32 -4.10
C ARG A 167 -24.96 -5.26 -3.63
N LEU A 168 -25.18 -4.24 -4.45
CA LEU A 168 -26.04 -3.09 -4.13
C LEU A 168 -27.48 -3.27 -4.66
N GLU A 169 -27.85 -4.43 -5.16
CA GLU A 169 -29.24 -4.67 -5.57
C GLU A 169 -30.18 -4.56 -4.37
N GLY A 170 -31.10 -3.60 -4.42
CA GLY A 170 -32.03 -3.29 -3.32
C GLY A 170 -31.38 -2.68 -2.07
N LYS A 171 -30.11 -2.28 -2.15
CA LYS A 171 -29.35 -1.66 -1.07
C LYS A 171 -28.71 -0.35 -1.52
N GLN A 172 -28.32 0.42 -0.53
CA GLN A 172 -27.57 1.66 -0.73
C GLN A 172 -26.43 1.75 0.28
N VAL A 173 -25.32 2.33 -0.13
CA VAL A 173 -24.18 2.64 0.74
C VAL A 173 -23.80 4.11 0.57
N LYS A 174 -23.27 4.71 1.61
CA LYS A 174 -22.66 6.03 1.51
C LYS A 174 -21.17 5.84 1.23
N ILE A 175 -20.63 6.51 0.23
CA ILE A 175 -19.19 6.61 0.00
C ILE A 175 -18.66 7.67 0.96
N GLU A 176 -17.85 7.25 1.95
CA GLU A 176 -17.24 8.14 2.93
C GLU A 176 -15.97 8.80 2.40
N GLY A 177 -15.23 8.10 1.54
CA GLY A 177 -14.02 8.61 0.90
C GLY A 177 -13.55 7.73 -0.25
N VAL A 178 -12.86 8.37 -1.20
CA VAL A 178 -12.16 7.75 -2.35
C VAL A 178 -10.73 8.22 -2.29
N GLU A 179 -9.76 7.30 -2.41
CA GLU A 179 -8.34 7.57 -2.16
C GLU A 179 -8.15 8.29 -0.80
N GLU A 180 -8.85 7.76 0.21
CA GLU A 180 -8.93 8.39 1.53
C GLU A 180 -7.63 8.23 2.29
N SER A 181 -7.05 9.37 2.67
CA SER A 181 -5.85 9.41 3.49
C SER A 181 -6.16 9.05 4.94
N LEU A 182 -5.52 8.00 5.42
CA LEU A 182 -5.63 7.51 6.80
C LEU A 182 -4.36 7.83 7.56
N GLU A 183 -4.51 8.29 8.80
CA GLU A 183 -3.40 8.54 9.72
C GLU A 183 -3.78 8.16 11.14
N ALA A 184 -2.82 7.59 11.88
CA ALA A 184 -2.92 7.41 13.32
C ALA A 184 -1.59 7.73 13.99
N SER A 185 -1.64 8.38 15.16
CA SER A 185 -0.47 8.64 15.98
C SER A 185 -0.34 7.57 17.07
N LEU A 186 0.87 7.00 17.20
CA LEU A 186 1.21 6.02 18.22
C LEU A 186 2.17 6.65 19.23
N PRO A 187 1.81 6.70 20.54
CA PRO A 187 2.74 7.16 21.56
C PRO A 187 3.79 6.10 21.83
N MET A 188 5.06 6.45 21.62
CA MET A 188 6.19 5.61 21.96
C MET A 188 6.88 6.18 23.20
N ASN A 189 6.79 5.47 24.30
CA ASN A 189 7.43 5.88 25.55
C ASN A 189 8.91 5.44 25.54
N LYS A 190 9.81 6.38 25.29
CA LYS A 190 11.25 6.22 25.62
C LYS A 190 11.55 6.89 26.94
N VAL A 191 12.60 6.40 27.63
CA VAL A 191 13.01 6.90 28.95
C VAL A 191 13.00 8.43 29.01
N GLY A 192 11.99 8.99 29.67
CA GLY A 192 11.84 10.43 29.94
C GLY A 192 11.24 11.29 28.83
N ARG A 193 10.82 10.70 27.67
CA ARG A 193 10.13 11.43 26.59
C ARG A 193 9.14 10.53 25.88
N THR A 194 7.96 11.09 25.55
CA THR A 194 7.01 10.47 24.65
C THR A 194 7.32 11.01 23.23
N GLU A 195 7.75 10.15 22.35
CA GLU A 195 7.87 10.45 20.92
C GLU A 195 6.59 9.97 20.21
N LEU A 196 6.06 10.75 19.29
CA LEU A 196 4.93 10.34 18.47
C LEU A 196 5.45 9.75 17.17
N VAL A 197 5.01 8.54 16.88
CA VAL A 197 5.21 7.89 15.59
C VAL A 197 3.89 7.93 14.85
N LYS A 198 3.91 8.21 13.58
CA LYS A 198 2.71 8.21 12.75
C LYS A 198 2.67 6.98 11.87
N LEU A 199 1.50 6.34 11.81
CA LEU A 199 1.13 5.38 10.78
C LEU A 199 0.27 6.11 9.76
N LYS A 200 0.53 5.93 8.47
CA LYS A 200 -0.26 6.51 7.39
C LYS A 200 -0.58 5.48 6.32
N GLY A 201 -1.68 5.69 5.62
CA GLY A 201 -2.10 4.84 4.52
C GLY A 201 -3.05 5.57 3.60
N LEU A 202 -3.30 4.98 2.46
CA LEU A 202 -4.28 5.43 1.49
C LEU A 202 -5.22 4.27 1.22
N ALA A 203 -6.51 4.46 1.46
CA ALA A 203 -7.53 3.46 1.17
C ALA A 203 -8.24 3.83 -0.13
N ASP A 204 -8.34 2.89 -1.07
CA ASP A 204 -8.91 3.17 -2.39
C ASP A 204 -10.37 3.65 -2.29
N ARG A 205 -11.16 3.04 -1.39
CA ARG A 205 -12.54 3.48 -1.12
C ARG A 205 -12.99 3.09 0.28
N ILE A 206 -13.79 3.95 0.91
CA ILE A 206 -14.45 3.67 2.18
C ILE A 206 -15.95 3.89 2.00
N ASP A 207 -16.73 2.84 2.26
CA ASP A 207 -18.19 2.88 2.27
C ASP A 207 -18.71 2.80 3.71
N SER A 208 -19.92 3.31 3.95
CA SER A 208 -20.66 3.03 5.18
C SER A 208 -22.09 2.57 4.91
N GLU A 209 -22.55 1.63 5.72
CA GLU A 209 -23.91 1.11 5.72
C GLU A 209 -24.34 0.85 7.17
N ASN A 210 -25.43 1.50 7.62
CA ASN A 210 -26.00 1.30 8.97
C ASN A 210 -24.98 1.44 10.12
N GLY A 211 -24.00 2.35 9.99
CA GLY A 211 -22.95 2.59 10.98
C GLY A 211 -21.82 1.57 10.97
N HIS A 212 -21.77 0.67 9.99
CA HIS A 212 -20.64 -0.18 9.66
C HIS A 212 -19.83 0.44 8.52
N PHE A 213 -18.51 0.36 8.61
CA PHE A 213 -17.58 0.91 7.63
C PHE A 213 -16.89 -0.22 6.87
N HIS A 214 -16.80 -0.08 5.55
CA HIS A 214 -16.13 -1.01 4.66
C HIS A 214 -14.95 -0.29 4.02
N ILE A 215 -13.74 -0.62 4.43
CA ILE A 215 -12.50 -0.10 3.85
C ILE A 215 -12.10 -1.08 2.74
N ILE A 216 -12.02 -0.60 1.52
CA ILE A 216 -11.83 -1.40 0.32
C ILE A 216 -10.49 -1.03 -0.31
N ASP A 217 -9.70 -2.04 -0.65
CA ASP A 217 -8.46 -1.89 -1.39
C ASP A 217 -8.46 -2.86 -2.59
N PHE A 218 -8.29 -2.31 -3.78
CA PHE A 218 -8.29 -3.06 -5.03
C PHE A 218 -6.89 -3.61 -5.31
N LYS A 219 -6.81 -4.87 -5.73
CA LYS A 219 -5.53 -5.54 -6.05
C LYS A 219 -5.58 -6.13 -7.45
N THR A 220 -4.68 -5.70 -8.33
CA THR A 220 -4.50 -6.30 -9.66
C THR A 220 -3.95 -7.73 -9.60
N GLY A 221 -3.28 -8.08 -8.51
CA GLY A 221 -2.81 -9.43 -8.23
C GLY A 221 -3.87 -10.37 -7.65
N LYS A 222 -3.47 -11.62 -7.43
CA LYS A 222 -4.31 -12.62 -6.77
C LYS A 222 -4.45 -12.33 -5.28
N VAL A 223 -5.67 -12.47 -4.76
CA VAL A 223 -5.99 -12.37 -3.33
C VAL A 223 -6.56 -13.70 -2.84
N GLU A 224 -6.02 -14.23 -1.75
CA GLU A 224 -6.50 -15.47 -1.12
C GLU A 224 -6.88 -15.19 0.34
N PRO A 225 -7.98 -15.77 0.86
CA PRO A 225 -8.43 -15.52 2.25
C PRO A 225 -7.35 -15.77 3.29
N LYS A 226 -6.51 -16.80 3.11
CA LYS A 226 -5.39 -17.09 4.02
C LYS A 226 -4.38 -15.96 4.19
N GLN A 227 -4.29 -15.03 3.21
CA GLN A 227 -3.35 -13.91 3.23
C GLN A 227 -3.83 -12.74 4.11
N VAL A 228 -5.10 -12.78 4.52
CA VAL A 228 -5.76 -11.75 5.35
C VAL A 228 -6.46 -12.37 6.56
N THR A 229 -6.05 -13.60 6.94
CA THR A 229 -6.56 -14.29 8.12
C THR A 229 -5.49 -14.32 9.19
N PHE A 230 -5.85 -13.98 10.42
CA PHE A 230 -5.01 -14.07 11.60
C PHE A 230 -5.70 -14.84 12.71
N GLN A 231 -4.92 -15.38 13.65
CA GLN A 231 -5.44 -16.09 14.81
C GLN A 231 -4.82 -15.52 16.09
N GLU A 232 -5.55 -15.62 17.18
CA GLU A 232 -5.05 -15.21 18.50
C GLU A 232 -3.82 -16.04 18.93
N SER A 233 -3.79 -17.31 18.52
CA SER A 233 -2.69 -18.25 18.78
C SER A 233 -1.44 -18.01 17.92
N ASP A 234 -1.50 -17.15 16.89
CA ASP A 234 -0.32 -16.84 16.09
C ASP A 234 0.73 -16.16 16.96
N GLU A 235 1.99 -16.56 16.84
CA GLU A 235 3.08 -15.96 17.62
C GLU A 235 3.22 -14.48 17.32
N LYS A 236 3.17 -14.13 16.03
CA LYS A 236 3.21 -12.74 15.52
C LYS A 236 2.34 -12.59 14.29
N TRP A 237 1.69 -11.44 14.17
CA TRP A 237 0.94 -11.05 12.97
C TRP A 237 1.80 -10.24 12.00
N LEU A 238 2.72 -9.41 12.52
CA LEU A 238 3.60 -8.58 11.71
C LEU A 238 4.87 -9.35 11.34
N THR A 239 4.81 -10.05 10.19
CA THR A 239 5.91 -10.85 9.65
C THR A 239 6.12 -10.53 8.16
N ASP A 240 7.26 -10.90 7.63
CA ASP A 240 7.65 -10.77 6.21
C ASP A 240 6.64 -11.37 5.22
N ARG A 241 5.85 -12.37 5.65
CA ARG A 241 4.89 -13.11 4.83
C ARG A 241 3.48 -12.52 4.84
N ASN A 242 3.21 -11.62 5.76
CA ASN A 242 1.86 -11.15 6.08
C ASN A 242 1.54 -9.75 5.52
N GLY A 243 2.16 -9.33 4.42
CA GLY A 243 2.05 -7.96 3.90
C GLY A 243 0.61 -7.47 3.68
N LYS A 244 -0.28 -8.32 3.14
CA LYS A 244 -1.69 -7.97 2.95
C LYS A 244 -2.45 -7.89 4.28
N LEU A 245 -2.12 -8.77 5.22
CA LEU A 245 -2.67 -8.73 6.58
C LEU A 245 -2.26 -7.44 7.29
N ILE A 246 -0.97 -7.09 7.25
CA ILE A 246 -0.44 -5.86 7.84
C ILE A 246 -1.15 -4.62 7.26
N GLN A 247 -1.39 -4.61 5.96
CA GLN A 247 -2.11 -3.51 5.30
C GLN A 247 -3.54 -3.35 5.85
N LEU A 248 -4.32 -4.43 5.89
CA LEU A 248 -5.70 -4.37 6.37
C LEU A 248 -5.80 -4.09 7.87
N LEU A 249 -4.91 -4.67 8.70
CA LEU A 249 -4.84 -4.35 10.12
C LEU A 249 -4.49 -2.87 10.33
N SER A 250 -3.55 -2.32 9.53
CA SER A 250 -3.20 -0.91 9.59
C SER A 250 -4.38 0.00 9.24
N TYR A 251 -5.15 -0.32 8.20
CA TYR A 251 -6.34 0.44 7.82
C TYR A 251 -7.42 0.38 8.91
N THR A 252 -7.69 -0.82 9.44
CA THR A 252 -8.62 -1.01 10.56
C THR A 252 -8.20 -0.18 11.77
N TYR A 253 -6.91 -0.25 12.13
CA TYR A 253 -6.35 0.50 13.25
C TYR A 253 -6.48 2.01 13.07
N MET A 254 -6.07 2.53 11.90
CA MET A 254 -6.16 3.98 11.63
C MET A 254 -7.59 4.49 11.66
N TRP A 255 -8.55 3.71 11.13
CA TRP A 255 -9.96 4.06 11.18
C TRP A 255 -10.54 3.96 12.61
N HIS A 256 -10.15 2.93 13.36
CA HIS A 256 -10.49 2.79 14.77
C HIS A 256 -10.02 4.01 15.60
N LYS A 257 -8.81 4.49 15.36
CA LYS A 257 -8.27 5.68 16.06
C LYS A 257 -9.04 6.99 15.75
N LYS A 258 -9.92 7.01 14.74
CA LYS A 258 -10.90 8.08 14.53
C LYS A 258 -12.13 7.95 15.45
N GLY A 259 -12.17 6.96 16.35
CA GLY A 259 -13.26 6.76 17.34
C GLY A 259 -14.32 5.74 16.88
N VAL A 260 -14.05 4.93 15.87
CA VAL A 260 -14.95 3.88 15.40
C VAL A 260 -14.63 2.58 16.12
N ASP A 261 -15.66 1.88 16.60
CA ASP A 261 -15.55 0.55 17.17
C ASP A 261 -14.98 -0.43 16.11
N PRO A 262 -13.86 -1.14 16.38
CA PRO A 262 -13.25 -2.03 15.41
C PRO A 262 -14.19 -3.15 14.93
N GLU A 263 -15.18 -3.58 15.73
CA GLU A 263 -16.19 -4.55 15.32
C GLU A 263 -17.14 -4.01 14.23
N LYS A 264 -17.18 -2.70 14.03
CA LYS A 264 -17.93 -2.02 12.98
C LYS A 264 -17.09 -1.71 11.73
N ILE A 265 -15.84 -2.16 11.69
CA ILE A 265 -14.92 -1.94 10.58
C ILE A 265 -14.69 -3.26 9.85
N SER A 266 -14.90 -3.27 8.55
CA SER A 266 -14.58 -4.38 7.66
C SER A 266 -13.55 -3.91 6.63
N ALA A 267 -12.26 -4.16 6.86
CA ALA A 267 -11.22 -3.92 5.88
C ALA A 267 -11.14 -5.11 4.92
N THR A 268 -11.14 -4.85 3.60
CA THR A 268 -11.28 -5.88 2.58
C THR A 268 -10.33 -5.66 1.41
N LEU A 269 -9.89 -6.74 0.78
CA LEU A 269 -9.24 -6.71 -0.52
C LEU A 269 -10.22 -7.17 -1.60
N PHE A 270 -10.13 -6.56 -2.77
CA PHE A 270 -10.83 -7.02 -3.96
C PHE A 270 -9.84 -7.40 -5.05
N GLY A 271 -9.76 -8.70 -5.36
CA GLY A 271 -8.87 -9.21 -6.41
C GLY A 271 -9.46 -9.00 -7.81
N LEU A 272 -8.96 -8.03 -8.57
CA LEU A 272 -9.47 -7.66 -9.90
C LEU A 272 -9.43 -8.81 -10.90
N LYS A 273 -8.44 -9.71 -10.81
CA LYS A 273 -8.34 -10.92 -11.63
C LYS A 273 -9.27 -12.04 -11.17
N GLN A 274 -9.85 -11.95 -9.96
CA GLN A 274 -10.65 -12.99 -9.33
C GLN A 274 -12.01 -12.45 -8.85
N SER A 275 -12.64 -11.60 -9.62
CA SER A 275 -13.86 -10.87 -9.28
C SER A 275 -15.01 -11.75 -8.81
N LYS A 276 -15.07 -13.03 -9.23
CA LYS A 276 -16.07 -14.00 -8.75
C LYS A 276 -15.96 -14.29 -7.24
N GLN A 277 -14.79 -14.06 -6.64
CA GLN A 277 -14.60 -14.23 -5.21
C GLN A 277 -15.20 -13.07 -4.41
N GLY A 278 -15.36 -11.89 -5.04
CA GLY A 278 -15.83 -10.67 -4.39
C GLY A 278 -14.83 -10.12 -3.38
N TYR A 279 -15.32 -9.48 -2.35
CA TYR A 279 -14.54 -8.97 -1.24
C TYR A 279 -13.95 -10.09 -0.41
N VAL A 280 -12.66 -9.96 -0.09
CA VAL A 280 -11.92 -10.85 0.81
C VAL A 280 -11.61 -10.05 2.08
N PRO A 281 -12.48 -10.15 3.10
CA PRO A 281 -12.34 -9.35 4.31
C PRO A 281 -11.22 -9.87 5.20
N LEU A 282 -10.74 -8.99 6.05
CA LEU A 282 -9.88 -9.32 7.18
C LEU A 282 -10.63 -10.28 8.12
N HIS A 283 -10.05 -11.44 8.42
CA HIS A 283 -10.67 -12.49 9.23
C HIS A 283 -9.87 -12.80 10.48
N ARG A 284 -10.58 -12.92 11.61
CA ARG A 284 -10.06 -13.48 12.86
C ARG A 284 -10.45 -14.96 12.96
N GLY A 285 -9.47 -15.85 12.74
CA GLY A 285 -9.72 -17.29 12.80
C GLY A 285 -10.54 -17.83 11.62
N LYS A 286 -11.11 -19.02 11.81
CA LYS A 286 -11.89 -19.72 10.75
C LYS A 286 -13.35 -19.28 10.63
N ASN A 287 -13.89 -18.61 11.64
CA ASN A 287 -15.33 -18.37 11.80
C ASN A 287 -15.75 -16.93 11.52
N GLU A 288 -15.03 -16.19 10.67
CA GLU A 288 -15.37 -14.80 10.30
C GLU A 288 -15.55 -13.85 11.50
N ALA A 289 -14.87 -14.15 12.61
CA ALA A 289 -14.94 -13.29 13.77
C ALA A 289 -14.37 -11.91 13.42
N ARG A 290 -15.10 -10.86 13.83
CA ARG A 290 -14.71 -9.48 13.62
C ARG A 290 -13.47 -9.14 14.43
N VAL A 291 -12.75 -8.13 13.97
CA VAL A 291 -11.62 -7.56 14.70
C VAL A 291 -12.14 -6.90 15.98
N THR A 292 -11.49 -7.16 17.09
CA THR A 292 -11.87 -6.64 18.41
C THR A 292 -10.91 -5.55 18.88
N GLU A 293 -11.29 -4.84 19.95
CA GLU A 293 -10.40 -3.87 20.64
C GLU A 293 -9.08 -4.53 21.07
N ALA A 294 -9.14 -5.73 21.66
CA ALA A 294 -7.95 -6.48 22.08
C ALA A 294 -7.01 -6.82 20.91
N ASP A 295 -7.57 -7.09 19.72
CA ASP A 295 -6.79 -7.30 18.52
C ASP A 295 -6.06 -6.00 18.09
N MET A 296 -6.72 -4.84 18.23
CA MET A 296 -6.10 -3.55 17.92
C MET A 296 -5.01 -3.16 18.91
N GLU A 297 -5.19 -3.47 20.20
CA GLU A 297 -4.15 -3.29 21.21
C GLU A 297 -2.93 -4.18 20.94
N ARG A 298 -3.16 -5.43 20.55
CA ARG A 298 -2.09 -6.34 20.16
C ARG A 298 -1.38 -5.85 18.89
N PHE A 299 -2.12 -5.45 17.89
CA PHE A 299 -1.54 -4.89 16.66
C PHE A 299 -0.66 -3.67 16.96
N GLU A 300 -1.15 -2.73 17.78
CA GLU A 300 -0.39 -1.55 18.22
C GLU A 300 0.92 -1.95 18.89
N LYS A 301 0.89 -2.92 19.80
CA LYS A 301 2.08 -3.44 20.48
C LYS A 301 3.08 -4.04 19.49
N GLU A 302 2.63 -4.93 18.59
CA GLU A 302 3.52 -5.55 17.59
C GLU A 302 4.10 -4.50 16.63
N LEU A 303 3.31 -3.48 16.26
CA LEU A 303 3.76 -2.37 15.43
C LEU A 303 4.86 -1.56 16.13
N LEU A 304 4.68 -1.24 17.40
CA LEU A 304 5.71 -0.56 18.20
C LEU A 304 6.99 -1.40 18.32
N ASP A 305 6.87 -2.73 18.48
CA ASP A 305 8.03 -3.63 18.49
C ASP A 305 8.80 -3.60 17.14
N VAL A 306 8.10 -3.53 16.02
CA VAL A 306 8.74 -3.37 14.69
C VAL A 306 9.42 -2.01 14.58
N ILE A 307 8.78 -0.94 15.02
CA ILE A 307 9.34 0.42 15.01
C ILE A 307 10.61 0.52 15.87
N VAL A 308 10.61 -0.10 17.05
CA VAL A 308 11.81 -0.17 17.90
C VAL A 308 12.96 -0.88 17.17
N LYS A 309 12.69 -2.01 16.49
CA LYS A 309 13.70 -2.70 15.68
C LYS A 309 14.24 -1.81 14.55
N MET A 310 13.37 -1.03 13.90
CA MET A 310 13.81 -0.08 12.86
C MET A 310 14.76 0.99 13.41
N LEU A 311 14.47 1.51 14.60
CA LEU A 311 15.28 2.54 15.26
C LEU A 311 16.61 2.02 15.82
N GLU A 312 16.65 0.74 16.20
CA GLU A 312 17.81 0.07 16.83
C GLU A 312 18.62 -0.75 15.82
N ILE A 313 18.25 -0.76 14.54
CA ILE A 313 18.93 -1.54 13.53
C ILE A 313 20.43 -1.13 13.47
N SER A 314 21.31 -2.13 13.58
CA SER A 314 22.76 -1.92 13.51
C SER A 314 23.30 -2.04 12.09
N GLU A 315 22.65 -2.86 11.28
CA GLU A 315 23.05 -3.12 9.91
C GLU A 315 21.86 -3.46 9.02
N PHE A 316 21.93 -3.09 7.76
CA PHE A 316 20.97 -3.42 6.72
C PHE A 316 21.57 -4.52 5.86
N ALA A 317 21.08 -5.74 6.04
CA ALA A 317 21.51 -6.90 5.28
C ALA A 317 20.35 -7.43 4.44
N HIS A 318 20.68 -8.12 3.34
CA HIS A 318 19.69 -8.84 2.56
C HIS A 318 19.14 -10.02 3.38
N HIS A 319 17.82 -10.16 3.40
CA HIS A 319 17.20 -11.31 4.05
C HIS A 319 17.23 -12.52 3.11
N PRO A 320 17.84 -13.65 3.50
CA PRO A 320 18.09 -14.79 2.58
C PRO A 320 16.82 -15.41 1.96
N GLU A 321 15.67 -15.29 2.65
CA GLU A 321 14.38 -15.79 2.17
C GLU A 321 13.59 -14.75 1.36
N ALA A 322 14.09 -13.51 1.24
CA ALA A 322 13.42 -12.46 0.48
C ALA A 322 13.47 -12.77 -1.02
N LYS A 323 12.31 -12.88 -1.65
CA LYS A 323 12.17 -13.32 -3.04
C LYS A 323 11.99 -12.19 -4.04
N TYR A 324 11.63 -11.01 -3.57
CA TYR A 324 11.21 -9.89 -4.41
C TYR A 324 11.86 -8.59 -3.93
N CYS A 325 13.19 -8.62 -3.84
CA CYS A 325 13.96 -7.41 -3.59
C CYS A 325 14.14 -6.64 -4.89
N GLU A 326 13.84 -5.35 -4.84
CA GLU A 326 13.93 -4.45 -5.98
C GLU A 326 15.39 -4.05 -6.27
N PHE A 327 16.20 -3.91 -5.22
CA PHE A 327 17.55 -3.37 -5.31
C PHE A 327 18.67 -4.33 -4.87
N CYS A 328 18.35 -5.48 -4.28
CA CYS A 328 19.38 -6.37 -3.72
C CYS A 328 19.95 -7.38 -4.71
N THR A 329 19.29 -7.60 -5.85
CA THR A 329 19.58 -8.69 -6.79
C THR A 329 20.16 -8.19 -8.12
N GLN A 330 20.56 -6.91 -8.19
CA GLN A 330 21.21 -6.34 -9.37
C GLN A 330 22.72 -6.39 -9.29
#